data_650b336f53de98d2486cbf2215dec61d
#
_entry.id   650b336f53de98d2486cbf2215dec61d
#
_cell.length_a   1.000
_cell.length_b   1.000
_cell.length_c   1.000
_cell.angle_alpha   90.00
_cell.angle_beta   90.00
_cell.angle_gamma   90.00
#
_symmetry.space_group_name_H-M   'P 1'
#
loop_
_entity.id
_entity.type
_entity.pdbx_description
1 polymer ?
#
loop_
_entity_poly.entity_id
_entity_poly.type
_entity_poly.pdbx_seq_one_letter_code
_entity_poly.pdbx_strand_id
1 'polypeptide(L)'
;EAEQAAARAVLRVRADLVDRLANEAGEMAIARARIEGEMRALKGSLLELTENVFRLRGQLREIEIQAESQMQSRQAEAAEHSREFDPLEFDRFTRFQELTRMMAESVNDVTTIQHNLLRNLDHADAAIAAQARLNRELSQGLMGVRMVPFNSLADRLHRVVRQTAKELDRRANLDLRGGQTELDRSV
;
A
#
# COMPACT_ATOMS: atom_id res chain seq x y z
N GLU A 1 36.49 -31.22 -8.34
CA GLU A 1 35.72 -32.44 -7.95
C GLU A 1 35.15 -32.40 -6.50
N ALA A 2 35.49 -31.39 -5.69
CA ALA A 2 34.95 -31.23 -4.33
C ALA A 2 33.64 -30.40 -4.24
N GLU A 3 33.17 -29.83 -5.34
CA GLU A 3 32.03 -28.90 -5.38
C GLU A 3 30.68 -29.58 -5.76
N GLN A 4 30.70 -30.87 -6.08
CA GLN A 4 29.52 -31.63 -6.52
C GLN A 4 28.86 -32.48 -5.43
N ALA A 5 29.33 -32.42 -4.20
CA ALA A 5 28.78 -33.22 -3.09
C ALA A 5 28.05 -32.39 -2.02
N ALA A 6 27.50 -31.23 -2.35
CA ALA A 6 26.45 -30.68 -1.51
C ALA A 6 25.21 -31.56 -1.65
N ALA A 7 25.18 -32.65 -0.88
CA ALA A 7 24.02 -33.51 -0.73
C ALA A 7 22.81 -32.60 -0.46
N ARG A 8 21.89 -32.50 -1.42
CA ARG A 8 20.63 -31.80 -1.25
C ARG A 8 19.95 -32.42 -0.03
N ALA A 9 20.06 -31.73 1.12
CA ALA A 9 19.41 -32.18 2.34
C ALA A 9 17.90 -32.20 2.05
N VAL A 10 17.32 -33.39 1.93
CA VAL A 10 15.90 -33.56 1.72
C VAL A 10 15.22 -33.42 3.07
N LEU A 11 14.54 -32.29 3.27
CA LEU A 11 13.70 -32.09 4.43
C LEU A 11 12.29 -32.68 4.16
N ARG A 12 11.81 -33.54 5.04
CA ARG A 12 10.44 -34.04 4.99
C ARG A 12 9.52 -33.03 5.63
N VAL A 13 8.70 -32.34 4.85
CA VAL A 13 7.69 -31.40 5.33
C VAL A 13 6.31 -32.07 5.24
N ARG A 14 5.45 -31.84 6.24
CA ARG A 14 4.08 -32.32 6.27
C ARG A 14 3.26 -31.54 5.23
N ALA A 15 2.48 -32.24 4.41
CA ALA A 15 1.68 -31.63 3.35
C ALA A 15 0.65 -30.63 3.89
N ASP A 16 0.01 -30.96 5.03
CA ASP A 16 -0.98 -30.10 5.69
C ASP A 16 -0.37 -28.76 6.19
N LEU A 17 0.92 -28.74 6.52
CA LEU A 17 1.61 -27.50 6.86
C LEU A 17 1.81 -26.61 5.63
N VAL A 18 2.19 -27.20 4.49
CA VAL A 18 2.37 -26.45 3.24
C VAL A 18 1.04 -25.87 2.76
N ASP A 19 -0.04 -26.67 2.83
CA ASP A 19 -1.39 -26.21 2.46
C ASP A 19 -1.86 -25.07 3.36
N ARG A 20 -1.61 -25.15 4.66
CA ARG A 20 -1.94 -24.08 5.59
C ARG A 20 -1.15 -22.81 5.29
N LEU A 21 0.16 -22.90 5.06
CA LEU A 21 1.00 -21.75 4.71
C LEU A 21 0.57 -21.11 3.38
N ALA A 22 0.16 -21.92 2.39
CA ALA A 22 -0.35 -21.43 1.12
C ALA A 22 -1.67 -20.65 1.30
N ASN A 23 -2.56 -21.13 2.17
CA ASN A 23 -3.80 -20.43 2.53
C ASN A 23 -3.51 -19.13 3.27
N GLU A 24 -2.58 -19.14 4.25
CA GLU A 24 -2.16 -17.94 4.98
C GLU A 24 -1.53 -16.89 4.04
N ALA A 25 -0.76 -17.33 3.04
CA ALA A 25 -0.24 -16.41 2.01
C ALA A 25 -1.36 -15.80 1.14
N GLY A 26 -2.44 -16.57 0.88
CA GLY A 26 -3.66 -16.07 0.23
C GLY A 26 -4.38 -15.03 1.07
N GLU A 27 -4.58 -15.29 2.36
CA GLU A 27 -5.18 -14.34 3.31
C GLU A 27 -4.37 -13.04 3.40
N MET A 28 -3.03 -13.14 3.44
CA MET A 28 -2.15 -11.97 3.39
C MET A 28 -2.36 -11.13 2.12
N ALA A 29 -2.58 -11.76 0.96
CA ALA A 29 -2.85 -11.05 -0.28
C ALA A 29 -4.17 -10.27 -0.22
N ILE A 30 -5.22 -10.86 0.39
CA ILE A 30 -6.51 -10.20 0.58
C ILE A 30 -6.39 -9.02 1.56
N ALA A 31 -5.74 -9.24 2.71
CA ALA A 31 -5.50 -8.18 3.69
C ALA A 31 -4.72 -7.00 3.10
N ARG A 32 -3.69 -7.29 2.30
CA ARG A 32 -2.93 -6.27 1.57
C ARG A 32 -3.80 -5.47 0.60
N ALA A 33 -4.63 -6.15 -0.22
CA ALA A 33 -5.51 -5.48 -1.16
C ALA A 33 -6.46 -4.49 -0.46
N ARG A 34 -6.92 -4.84 0.76
CA ARG A 34 -7.71 -3.97 1.61
C ARG A 34 -6.90 -2.75 2.06
N ILE A 35 -5.67 -2.95 2.55
CA ILE A 35 -4.78 -1.84 2.95
C ILE A 35 -4.51 -0.90 1.77
N GLU A 36 -4.25 -1.43 0.57
CA GLU A 36 -4.07 -0.63 -0.65
C GLU A 36 -5.31 0.21 -0.99
N GLY A 37 -6.51 -0.32 -0.70
CA GLY A 37 -7.77 0.41 -0.83
C GLY A 37 -7.87 1.59 0.14
N GLU A 38 -7.60 1.35 1.41
CA GLU A 38 -7.62 2.38 2.46
C GLU A 38 -6.56 3.47 2.22
N MET A 39 -5.37 3.09 1.75
CA MET A 39 -4.31 4.02 1.39
C MET A 39 -4.72 4.96 0.25
N ARG A 40 -5.40 4.43 -0.78
CA ARG A 40 -5.93 5.26 -1.88
C ARG A 40 -7.00 6.22 -1.39
N ALA A 41 -7.90 5.78 -0.53
CA ALA A 41 -8.92 6.64 0.07
C ALA A 41 -8.29 7.76 0.92
N LEU A 42 -7.28 7.43 1.73
CA LEU A 42 -6.54 8.40 2.53
C LEU A 42 -5.81 9.43 1.66
N LYS A 43 -5.20 8.99 0.56
CA LYS A 43 -4.55 9.89 -0.42
C LYS A 43 -5.57 10.85 -1.06
N GLY A 44 -6.77 10.36 -1.37
CA GLY A 44 -7.89 11.19 -1.84
C GLY A 44 -8.27 12.27 -0.83
N SER A 45 -8.47 11.90 0.43
CA SER A 45 -8.80 12.85 1.50
C SER A 45 -7.71 13.89 1.74
N LEU A 46 -6.43 13.53 1.59
CA LEU A 46 -5.33 14.49 1.68
C LEU A 46 -5.30 15.48 0.51
N LEU A 47 -5.70 15.05 -0.68
CA LEU A 47 -5.86 15.98 -1.82
C LEU A 47 -7.00 16.98 -1.58
N GLU A 48 -8.14 16.52 -1.07
CA GLU A 48 -9.24 17.40 -0.67
C GLU A 48 -8.81 18.39 0.42
N LEU A 49 -8.01 17.93 1.39
CA LEU A 49 -7.42 18.82 2.42
C LEU A 49 -6.52 19.87 1.77
N THR A 50 -5.76 19.52 0.72
CA THR A 50 -4.94 20.50 -0.02
C THR A 50 -5.78 21.62 -0.59
N GLU A 51 -6.88 21.27 -1.24
CA GLU A 51 -7.80 22.24 -1.84
C GLU A 51 -8.44 23.13 -0.78
N ASN A 52 -8.83 22.55 0.38
CA ASN A 52 -9.39 23.30 1.50
C ASN A 52 -8.37 24.29 2.09
N VAL A 53 -7.12 23.87 2.27
CA VAL A 53 -6.04 24.74 2.76
C VAL A 53 -5.75 25.87 1.78
N PHE A 54 -5.74 25.58 0.48
CA PHE A 54 -5.55 26.59 -0.55
C PHE A 54 -6.67 27.65 -0.52
N ARG A 55 -7.92 27.19 -0.43
CA ARG A 55 -9.09 28.09 -0.29
C ARG A 55 -9.02 28.94 0.97
N LEU A 56 -8.63 28.33 2.10
CA LEU A 56 -8.49 29.03 3.37
C LEU A 56 -7.43 30.15 3.31
N ARG A 57 -6.29 29.88 2.64
CA ARG A 57 -5.28 30.91 2.38
C ARG A 57 -5.83 32.08 1.55
N GLY A 58 -6.63 31.79 0.53
CA GLY A 58 -7.29 32.81 -0.28
C GLY A 58 -8.21 33.69 0.56
N GLN A 59 -9.04 33.07 1.41
CA GLN A 59 -9.95 33.77 2.30
C GLN A 59 -9.21 34.64 3.33
N LEU A 60 -8.13 34.14 3.92
CA LEU A 60 -7.30 34.94 4.83
C LEU A 60 -6.71 36.15 4.14
N ARG A 61 -6.20 35.97 2.92
CA ARG A 61 -5.66 37.08 2.13
C ARG A 61 -6.72 38.14 1.80
N GLU A 62 -7.93 37.72 1.48
CA GLU A 62 -9.06 38.63 1.24
C GLU A 62 -9.45 39.41 2.48
N ILE A 63 -9.48 38.74 3.65
CA ILE A 63 -9.72 39.38 4.95
C ILE A 63 -8.65 40.41 5.26
N GLU A 64 -7.37 40.12 5.01
CA GLU A 64 -6.27 41.08 5.18
C GLU A 64 -6.48 42.35 4.32
N ILE A 65 -6.77 42.15 3.03
CA ILE A 65 -6.99 43.25 2.08
C ILE A 65 -8.21 44.11 2.49
N GLN A 66 -9.32 43.47 2.86
CA GLN A 66 -10.50 44.20 3.31
C GLN A 66 -10.27 44.97 4.58
N ALA A 67 -9.57 44.40 5.56
CA ALA A 67 -9.23 45.09 6.80
C ALA A 67 -8.33 46.31 6.55
N GLU A 68 -7.33 46.15 5.68
CA GLU A 68 -6.41 47.25 5.32
C GLU A 68 -7.15 48.38 4.57
N SER A 69 -8.04 48.03 3.62
CA SER A 69 -8.87 48.99 2.91
C SER A 69 -9.82 49.76 3.82
N GLN A 70 -10.48 49.08 4.77
CA GLN A 70 -11.35 49.73 5.76
C GLN A 70 -10.59 50.68 6.65
N MET A 71 -9.40 50.33 7.09
CA MET A 71 -8.53 51.18 7.92
C MET A 71 -8.10 52.43 7.16
N GLN A 72 -7.68 52.29 5.90
CA GLN A 72 -7.31 53.42 5.06
C GLN A 72 -8.49 54.36 4.82
N SER A 73 -9.69 53.83 4.58
CA SER A 73 -10.91 54.65 4.39
C SER A 73 -11.23 55.46 5.66
N ARG A 74 -11.17 54.84 6.85
CA ARG A 74 -11.43 55.49 8.12
C ARG A 74 -10.37 56.53 8.47
N GLN A 75 -9.11 56.28 8.16
CA GLN A 75 -8.03 57.28 8.33
C GLN A 75 -8.26 58.50 7.43
N ALA A 76 -8.68 58.28 6.18
CA ALA A 76 -9.01 59.37 5.26
C ALA A 76 -10.20 60.21 5.77
N GLU A 77 -11.28 59.59 6.24
CA GLU A 77 -12.45 60.25 6.82
C GLU A 77 -12.10 61.06 8.10
N ALA A 78 -11.24 60.52 9.00
CA ALA A 78 -10.78 61.22 10.18
C ALA A 78 -9.94 62.46 9.83
N ALA A 79 -9.10 62.36 8.80
CA ALA A 79 -8.28 63.47 8.30
C ALA A 79 -9.14 64.59 7.70
N GLU A 80 -10.20 64.26 6.91
CA GLU A 80 -11.12 65.25 6.33
C GLU A 80 -11.94 66.00 7.37
N HIS A 81 -12.33 65.35 8.47
CA HIS A 81 -13.19 65.91 9.48
C HIS A 81 -12.43 66.53 10.67
N SER A 82 -11.09 66.61 10.61
CA SER A 82 -10.22 67.09 11.72
C SER A 82 -10.55 66.44 13.08
N ARG A 83 -11.03 65.21 13.06
CA ARG A 83 -11.29 64.38 14.25
C ARG A 83 -10.03 63.61 14.63
N GLU A 84 -9.73 63.63 15.93
CA GLU A 84 -8.68 62.75 16.46
C GLU A 84 -9.09 61.29 16.24
N PHE A 85 -8.20 60.49 15.67
CA PHE A 85 -8.45 59.07 15.46
C PHE A 85 -8.54 58.34 16.80
N ASP A 86 -9.61 57.54 16.99
CA ASP A 86 -9.86 56.86 18.27
C ASP A 86 -8.77 55.80 18.53
N PRO A 87 -7.98 55.90 19.61
CA PRO A 87 -6.97 54.90 19.97
C PRO A 87 -7.51 53.50 20.14
N LEU A 88 -8.78 53.35 20.53
CA LEU A 88 -9.45 52.06 20.68
C LEU A 88 -9.70 51.36 19.33
N GLU A 89 -9.92 52.12 18.24
CA GLU A 89 -10.06 51.55 16.90
C GLU A 89 -8.71 51.07 16.37
N PHE A 90 -7.63 51.77 16.69
CA PHE A 90 -6.28 51.33 16.33
C PHE A 90 -5.87 50.05 17.07
N ASP A 91 -6.16 49.93 18.35
CA ASP A 91 -5.90 48.71 19.13
C ASP A 91 -6.68 47.51 18.60
N ARG A 92 -7.95 47.70 18.19
CA ARG A 92 -8.76 46.64 17.56
C ARG A 92 -8.18 46.17 16.24
N PHE A 93 -7.70 47.10 15.44
CA PHE A 93 -7.10 46.77 14.14
C PHE A 93 -5.77 46.02 14.33
N THR A 94 -4.91 46.46 15.24
CA THR A 94 -3.65 45.77 15.56
C THR A 94 -3.91 44.37 16.05
N ARG A 95 -4.88 44.17 16.93
CA ARG A 95 -5.28 42.84 17.42
C ARG A 95 -5.84 41.96 16.30
N PHE A 96 -6.60 42.55 15.36
CA PHE A 96 -7.11 41.84 14.21
C PHE A 96 -5.98 41.38 13.29
N GLN A 97 -5.01 42.24 12.99
CA GLN A 97 -3.81 41.88 12.22
C GLN A 97 -3.03 40.74 12.88
N GLU A 98 -2.85 40.81 14.19
CA GLU A 98 -2.17 39.76 14.95
C GLU A 98 -2.90 38.40 14.85
N LEU A 99 -4.23 38.39 14.98
CA LEU A 99 -5.04 37.20 14.82
C LEU A 99 -4.94 36.61 13.39
N THR A 100 -5.00 37.48 12.38
CA THR A 100 -4.90 37.04 10.98
C THR A 100 -3.52 36.43 10.68
N ARG A 101 -2.45 37.06 11.23
CA ARG A 101 -1.10 36.48 11.14
C ARG A 101 -0.97 35.10 11.81
N MET A 102 -1.52 34.96 13.03
CA MET A 102 -1.54 33.67 13.73
C MET A 102 -2.31 32.60 12.94
N MET A 103 -3.43 32.98 12.31
CA MET A 103 -4.18 32.08 11.44
C MET A 103 -3.37 31.68 10.20
N ALA A 104 -2.68 32.62 9.56
CA ALA A 104 -1.82 32.34 8.41
C ALA A 104 -0.67 31.40 8.79
N GLU A 105 -0.08 31.55 9.97
CA GLU A 105 0.93 30.65 10.50
C GLU A 105 0.37 29.25 10.72
N SER A 106 -0.81 29.13 11.34
CA SER A 106 -1.51 27.84 11.55
C SER A 106 -1.82 27.13 10.24
N VAL A 107 -2.21 27.87 9.19
CA VAL A 107 -2.46 27.31 7.84
C VAL A 107 -1.16 26.83 7.20
N ASN A 108 -0.03 27.49 7.44
CA ASN A 108 1.29 27.03 6.98
C ASN A 108 1.72 25.75 7.71
N ASP A 109 1.46 25.65 9.01
CA ASP A 109 1.73 24.43 9.79
C ASP A 109 0.92 23.25 9.28
N VAL A 110 -0.37 23.44 9.02
CA VAL A 110 -1.23 22.41 8.40
C VAL A 110 -0.66 21.96 7.06
N THR A 111 -0.18 22.89 6.24
CA THR A 111 0.46 22.54 4.94
C THR A 111 1.71 21.69 5.15
N THR A 112 2.53 22.02 6.13
CA THR A 112 3.75 21.26 6.44
C THR A 112 3.41 19.84 6.90
N ILE A 113 2.42 19.70 7.79
CA ILE A 113 1.92 18.41 8.25
C ILE A 113 1.40 17.58 7.07
N GLN A 114 0.64 18.19 6.19
CA GLN A 114 0.09 17.54 5.01
C GLN A 114 1.17 17.00 4.06
N HIS A 115 2.22 17.77 3.78
CA HIS A 115 3.35 17.31 2.98
C HIS A 115 4.07 16.12 3.63
N ASN A 116 4.20 16.13 4.95
CA ASN A 116 4.78 15.01 5.69
C ASN A 116 3.89 13.76 5.61
N LEU A 117 2.57 13.91 5.71
CA LEU A 117 1.62 12.80 5.56
C LEU A 117 1.66 12.20 4.15
N LEU A 118 1.70 13.01 3.09
CA LEU A 118 1.83 12.53 1.71
C LEU A 118 3.12 11.73 1.52
N ARG A 119 4.24 12.22 2.06
CA ARG A 119 5.51 11.50 2.01
C ARG A 119 5.46 10.17 2.75
N ASN A 120 4.83 10.14 3.93
CA ASN A 120 4.65 8.91 4.69
C ASN A 120 3.78 7.90 3.95
N LEU A 121 2.74 8.35 3.24
CA LEU A 121 1.93 7.51 2.37
C LEU A 121 2.73 6.91 1.21
N ASP A 122 3.58 7.70 0.55
CA ASP A 122 4.45 7.19 -0.52
C ASP A 122 5.44 6.13 0.00
N HIS A 123 5.97 6.30 1.21
CA HIS A 123 6.79 5.28 1.86
C HIS A 123 5.99 4.01 2.20
N ALA A 124 4.75 4.16 2.67
CA ALA A 124 3.87 3.03 2.95
C ALA A 124 3.51 2.26 1.66
N ASP A 125 3.21 2.96 0.57
CA ASP A 125 2.95 2.35 -0.75
C ASP A 125 4.17 1.53 -1.22
N ALA A 126 5.38 2.06 -1.08
CA ALA A 126 6.61 1.34 -1.43
C ALA A 126 6.79 0.07 -0.56
N ALA A 127 6.50 0.15 0.74
CA ALA A 127 6.58 -1.00 1.65
C ALA A 127 5.55 -2.09 1.31
N ILE A 128 4.31 -1.70 0.98
CA ILE A 128 3.25 -2.60 0.55
C ILE A 128 3.63 -3.29 -0.78
N ALA A 129 4.19 -2.55 -1.73
CA ALA A 129 4.68 -3.12 -2.99
C ALA A 129 5.81 -4.14 -2.78
N ALA A 130 6.74 -3.86 -1.85
CA ALA A 130 7.79 -4.81 -1.48
C ALA A 130 7.21 -6.07 -0.81
N GLN A 131 6.26 -5.92 0.11
CA GLN A 131 5.55 -7.03 0.72
C GLN A 131 4.80 -7.88 -0.31
N ALA A 132 4.19 -7.24 -1.32
CA ALA A 132 3.52 -7.94 -2.42
C ALA A 132 4.47 -8.87 -3.19
N ARG A 133 5.70 -8.41 -3.44
CA ARG A 133 6.72 -9.22 -4.11
C ARG A 133 7.12 -10.41 -3.25
N LEU A 134 7.45 -10.16 -1.97
CA LEU A 134 7.82 -11.23 -1.04
C LEU A 134 6.73 -12.27 -0.87
N ASN A 135 5.46 -11.86 -0.80
CA ASN A 135 4.34 -12.79 -0.70
C ASN A 135 4.18 -13.65 -1.97
N ARG A 136 4.41 -13.07 -3.16
CA ARG A 136 4.41 -13.85 -4.41
C ARG A 136 5.55 -14.87 -4.46
N GLU A 137 6.76 -14.46 -4.07
CA GLU A 137 7.92 -15.33 -4.00
C GLU A 137 7.69 -16.47 -3.02
N LEU A 138 7.12 -16.17 -1.84
CA LEU A 138 6.73 -17.17 -0.85
C LEU A 138 5.68 -18.15 -1.41
N SER A 139 4.62 -17.64 -2.02
CA SER A 139 3.57 -18.47 -2.61
C SER A 139 4.11 -19.39 -3.71
N GLN A 140 4.99 -18.87 -4.58
CA GLN A 140 5.65 -19.66 -5.61
C GLN A 140 6.57 -20.72 -5.01
N GLY A 141 7.33 -20.38 -3.95
CA GLY A 141 8.17 -21.33 -3.23
C GLY A 141 7.36 -22.45 -2.57
N LEU A 142 6.24 -22.12 -1.95
CA LEU A 142 5.34 -23.10 -1.33
C LEU A 142 4.71 -24.04 -2.41
N MET A 143 4.29 -23.47 -3.54
CA MET A 143 3.79 -24.27 -4.67
C MET A 143 4.89 -25.20 -5.23
N GLY A 144 6.14 -24.70 -5.37
CA GLY A 144 7.27 -25.52 -5.81
C GLY A 144 7.57 -26.71 -4.88
N VAL A 145 7.39 -26.54 -3.56
CA VAL A 145 7.55 -27.64 -2.58
C VAL A 145 6.44 -28.68 -2.72
N ARG A 146 5.26 -28.29 -3.18
CA ARG A 146 4.09 -29.15 -3.38
C ARG A 146 4.15 -29.94 -4.69
N MET A 147 4.87 -29.42 -5.69
CA MET A 147 5.03 -30.04 -6.99
C MET A 147 5.94 -31.24 -6.92
N VAL A 148 5.56 -32.31 -7.60
CA VAL A 148 6.35 -33.52 -7.77
C VAL A 148 6.48 -33.85 -9.26
N PRO A 149 7.66 -34.32 -9.74
CA PRO A 149 7.81 -34.70 -11.12
C PRO A 149 6.90 -35.92 -11.42
N PHE A 150 6.21 -35.90 -12.56
CA PHE A 150 5.32 -36.97 -13.00
C PHE A 150 6.02 -38.35 -12.98
N ASN A 151 7.32 -38.37 -13.25
CA ASN A 151 8.11 -39.62 -13.22
C ASN A 151 8.11 -40.30 -11.84
N SER A 152 7.81 -39.57 -10.76
CA SER A 152 7.68 -40.17 -9.40
C SER A 152 6.51 -41.15 -9.30
N LEU A 153 5.52 -41.04 -10.20
CA LEU A 153 4.37 -41.95 -10.31
C LEU A 153 4.62 -43.13 -11.26
N ALA A 154 5.72 -43.09 -12.02
CA ALA A 154 6.01 -44.08 -13.07
C ALA A 154 5.97 -45.54 -12.56
N ASP A 155 6.67 -45.79 -11.46
CA ASP A 155 6.74 -47.14 -10.87
C ASP A 155 5.36 -47.67 -10.43
N ARG A 156 4.51 -46.79 -9.90
CA ARG A 156 3.15 -47.11 -9.49
C ARG A 156 2.28 -47.40 -10.71
N LEU A 157 2.36 -46.59 -11.75
CA LEU A 157 1.61 -46.78 -13.00
C LEU A 157 2.03 -48.06 -13.71
N HIS A 158 3.33 -48.31 -13.84
CA HIS A 158 3.84 -49.57 -14.40
C HIS A 158 3.37 -50.80 -13.62
N ARG A 159 3.28 -50.70 -12.29
CA ARG A 159 2.79 -51.79 -11.43
C ARG A 159 1.31 -52.06 -11.69
N VAL A 160 0.48 -50.99 -11.71
CA VAL A 160 -0.97 -51.09 -11.96
C VAL A 160 -1.21 -51.70 -13.34
N VAL A 161 -0.56 -51.17 -14.41
CA VAL A 161 -0.74 -51.69 -15.78
C VAL A 161 -0.33 -53.16 -15.89
N ARG A 162 0.80 -53.57 -15.26
CA ARG A 162 1.26 -54.96 -15.27
C ARG A 162 0.29 -55.89 -14.54
N GLN A 163 -0.26 -55.44 -13.41
CA GLN A 163 -1.22 -56.22 -12.64
C GLN A 163 -2.53 -56.42 -13.42
N THR A 164 -3.10 -55.32 -13.93
CA THR A 164 -4.35 -55.39 -14.72
C THR A 164 -4.17 -56.18 -16.02
N ALA A 165 -3.04 -56.04 -16.70
CA ALA A 165 -2.73 -56.82 -17.89
C ALA A 165 -2.69 -58.34 -17.61
N LYS A 166 -2.14 -58.72 -16.44
CA LYS A 166 -2.11 -60.12 -15.99
C LYS A 166 -3.51 -60.66 -15.65
N GLU A 167 -4.33 -59.85 -14.98
CA GLU A 167 -5.71 -60.20 -14.58
C GLU A 167 -6.61 -60.40 -15.81
N LEU A 168 -6.38 -59.62 -16.88
CA LEU A 168 -7.15 -59.65 -18.11
C LEU A 168 -6.55 -60.58 -19.15
N ASP A 169 -5.44 -61.28 -18.85
CA ASP A 169 -4.67 -62.10 -19.79
C ASP A 169 -4.34 -61.42 -21.12
N ARG A 170 -3.93 -60.09 -20.97
CA ARG A 170 -3.57 -59.25 -22.11
C ARG A 170 -2.16 -58.72 -21.94
N ARG A 171 -1.49 -58.47 -23.08
CA ARG A 171 -0.20 -57.77 -23.07
C ARG A 171 -0.44 -56.26 -23.22
N ALA A 172 0.05 -55.47 -22.28
CA ALA A 172 0.02 -54.00 -22.33
C ALA A 172 1.43 -53.46 -22.11
N ASN A 173 1.78 -52.41 -22.83
CA ASN A 173 3.01 -51.64 -22.62
C ASN A 173 2.64 -50.18 -22.29
N LEU A 174 3.24 -49.62 -21.25
CA LEU A 174 3.03 -48.27 -20.84
C LEU A 174 4.21 -47.42 -21.30
N ASP A 175 3.97 -46.44 -22.15
CA ASP A 175 4.94 -45.39 -22.56
C ASP A 175 4.60 -44.11 -21.87
N LEU A 176 5.47 -43.63 -20.96
CA LEU A 176 5.30 -42.39 -20.21
C LEU A 176 6.14 -41.28 -20.85
N ARG A 177 5.47 -40.25 -21.35
CA ARG A 177 6.12 -39.06 -21.94
C ARG A 177 5.93 -37.86 -21.06
N GLY A 178 6.94 -36.99 -20.97
CA GLY A 178 6.87 -35.80 -20.13
C GLY A 178 7.14 -36.05 -18.65
N GLY A 179 7.95 -37.07 -18.32
CA GLY A 179 8.24 -37.48 -16.94
C GLY A 179 8.82 -36.39 -16.03
N GLN A 180 9.38 -35.30 -16.60
CA GLN A 180 9.92 -34.15 -15.88
C GLN A 180 8.85 -33.05 -15.62
N THR A 181 7.64 -33.21 -16.15
CA THR A 181 6.55 -32.28 -15.89
C THR A 181 6.18 -32.36 -14.41
N GLU A 182 6.20 -31.23 -13.74
CA GLU A 182 5.82 -31.10 -12.33
C GLU A 182 4.30 -31.10 -12.21
N LEU A 183 3.76 -31.92 -11.34
CA LEU A 183 2.34 -32.03 -11.02
C LEU A 183 2.13 -31.73 -9.54
N ASP A 184 0.99 -31.14 -9.22
CA ASP A 184 0.56 -30.99 -7.83
C ASP A 184 0.34 -32.40 -7.21
N ARG A 185 0.87 -32.59 -6.01
CA ARG A 185 0.79 -33.87 -5.29
C ARG A 185 -0.66 -34.29 -4.97
N SER A 186 -1.62 -33.37 -5.05
CA SER A 186 -3.05 -33.67 -4.84
C SER A 186 -3.72 -34.31 -6.06
N VAL A 187 -3.06 -34.33 -7.22
CA VAL A 187 -3.49 -35.02 -8.43
C VAL A 187 -3.05 -36.47 -8.39
#